data_6978477c54e29a5e0ff46b0436aeba60
#
_entry.id   6978477c54e29a5e0ff46b0436aeba60
#
_cell.length_a   1.000
_cell.length_b   1.000
_cell.length_c   1.000
_cell.angle_alpha   90.00
_cell.angle_beta   90.00
_cell.angle_gamma   90.00
#
_symmetry.space_group_name_H-M   'P 1'
#
loop_
_entity.id
_entity.type
_entity.pdbx_description
1 polymer ?
#
loop_
_entity_poly.entity_id
_entity_poly.type
_entity_poly.pdbx_seq_one_letter_code
_entity_poly.pdbx_strand_id
1 'polypeptide(L)'
;GMTAEEFNSWIYSGNGQVLWDELGSNFNIKHFLVGNTGSTLFGWFKNELNSLEDVSKLKIRSPGMGGDLLKTMGATSINIPGGEILQSLASGAIDAADWSNPVMDLAFGFYKVTNYCYYPDFKKPTVSISLGMNLDKWNSFDNEAKSIIEYACQSENQEMLSDFMYKEVVAIEKLRSLGVEFRQLPNDIVIEAKKNINGVLDNYTDTSLGKKIRDDYFQFLGLRTSYKDFDISNYLNFRKI
;
A
#
# COMPACT_ATOMS: atom_id res chain seq x y z
N GLY A 1 7.61 -1.26 -3.55
CA GLY A 1 7.14 -2.10 -2.43
C GLY A 1 6.84 -3.53 -2.87
N MET A 2 6.52 -4.38 -1.93
CA MET A 2 6.11 -5.77 -2.16
C MET A 2 4.65 -5.86 -2.56
N THR A 3 4.30 -6.82 -3.41
CA THR A 3 2.91 -7.25 -3.62
C THR A 3 2.36 -7.93 -2.35
N ALA A 4 1.05 -8.16 -2.29
CA ALA A 4 0.42 -8.87 -1.17
C ALA A 4 1.05 -10.24 -0.89
N GLU A 5 1.28 -11.02 -1.95
CA GLU A 5 1.86 -12.36 -1.88
C GLU A 5 3.33 -12.34 -1.42
N GLU A 6 4.11 -11.39 -1.92
CA GLU A 6 5.49 -11.19 -1.50
C GLU A 6 5.57 -10.77 -0.03
N PHE A 7 4.70 -9.86 0.40
CA PHE A 7 4.65 -9.44 1.80
C PHE A 7 4.23 -10.58 2.73
N ASN A 8 3.20 -11.35 2.37
CA ASN A 8 2.80 -12.56 3.09
C ASN A 8 3.96 -13.55 3.20
N SER A 9 4.69 -13.78 2.10
CA SER A 9 5.85 -14.68 2.09
C SER A 9 6.96 -14.19 3.01
N TRP A 10 7.25 -12.89 3.01
CA TRP A 10 8.25 -12.30 3.89
C TRP A 10 7.86 -12.40 5.37
N ILE A 11 6.57 -12.17 5.70
CA ILE A 11 6.07 -12.27 7.07
C ILE A 11 6.04 -13.72 7.55
N TYR A 12 5.43 -14.64 6.78
CA TYR A 12 5.16 -16.00 7.28
C TYR A 12 6.34 -16.97 7.13
N SER A 13 7.20 -16.77 6.13
CA SER A 13 8.28 -17.70 5.80
C SER A 13 9.68 -17.06 5.86
N GLY A 14 9.75 -15.73 5.83
CA GLY A 14 10.98 -14.98 5.99
C GLY A 14 11.17 -14.46 7.42
N ASN A 15 11.96 -13.40 7.56
CA ASN A 15 12.24 -12.78 8.86
C ASN A 15 11.19 -11.73 9.29
N GLY A 16 10.21 -11.43 8.46
CA GLY A 16 9.28 -10.31 8.67
C GLY A 16 8.56 -10.35 10.01
N GLN A 17 8.00 -11.52 10.41
CA GLN A 17 7.31 -11.66 11.70
C GLN A 17 8.27 -11.48 12.89
N VAL A 18 9.49 -12.03 12.81
CA VAL A 18 10.48 -11.88 13.89
C VAL A 18 10.87 -10.42 14.10
N LEU A 19 11.08 -9.70 13.01
CA LEU A 19 11.40 -8.28 13.04
C LEU A 19 10.23 -7.43 13.54
N TRP A 20 9.02 -7.81 13.18
CA TRP A 20 7.80 -7.15 13.65
C TRP A 20 7.57 -7.38 15.14
N ASP A 21 7.87 -8.59 15.64
CA ASP A 21 7.82 -8.91 17.06
C ASP A 21 8.88 -8.13 17.86
N GLU A 22 10.10 -8.00 17.32
CA GLU A 22 11.14 -7.18 17.93
C GLU A 22 10.71 -5.70 18.01
N LEU A 23 10.10 -5.16 16.97
CA LEU A 23 9.56 -3.81 16.97
C LEU A 23 8.40 -3.66 17.95
N GLY A 24 7.43 -4.56 17.91
CA GLY A 24 6.22 -4.53 18.73
C GLY A 24 6.51 -4.68 20.22
N SER A 25 7.58 -5.41 20.59
CA SER A 25 7.99 -5.59 21.98
C SER A 25 8.32 -4.28 22.69
N ASN A 26 8.84 -3.27 21.97
CA ASN A 26 9.11 -1.94 22.51
C ASN A 26 7.85 -1.18 22.94
N PHE A 27 6.69 -1.63 22.47
CA PHE A 27 5.37 -1.03 22.74
C PHE A 27 4.45 -1.98 23.52
N ASN A 28 4.96 -3.11 23.99
CA ASN A 28 4.19 -4.19 24.61
C ASN A 28 3.06 -4.73 23.71
N ILE A 29 3.33 -4.88 22.40
CA ILE A 29 2.36 -5.34 21.42
C ILE A 29 2.91 -6.56 20.65
N LYS A 30 2.09 -7.62 20.54
CA LYS A 30 2.26 -8.70 19.58
C LYS A 30 1.41 -8.39 18.35
N HIS A 31 2.01 -8.40 17.17
CA HIS A 31 1.33 -8.16 15.90
C HIS A 31 1.11 -9.45 15.11
N PHE A 32 -0.02 -9.50 14.42
CA PHE A 32 -0.37 -10.55 13.46
C PHE A 32 -0.86 -9.90 12.16
N LEU A 33 -0.47 -10.46 11.03
CA LEU A 33 -1.07 -10.11 9.76
C LEU A 33 -2.43 -10.80 9.65
N VAL A 34 -3.52 -10.01 9.52
CA VAL A 34 -4.89 -10.52 9.51
C VAL A 34 -5.67 -10.11 8.27
N GLY A 35 -5.07 -9.42 7.34
CA GLY A 35 -5.75 -9.04 6.12
C GLY A 35 -4.85 -8.36 5.12
N ASN A 36 -5.33 -8.36 3.89
CA ASN A 36 -4.73 -7.61 2.80
C ASN A 36 -5.82 -7.17 1.84
N THR A 37 -5.77 -5.92 1.42
CA THR A 37 -6.81 -5.33 0.56
C THR A 37 -6.51 -5.43 -0.93
N GLY A 38 -5.53 -6.24 -1.32
CA GLY A 38 -5.15 -6.37 -2.73
C GLY A 38 -4.43 -5.15 -3.29
N SER A 39 -4.56 -4.93 -4.59
CA SER A 39 -3.83 -3.88 -5.32
C SER A 39 -4.38 -2.49 -5.06
N THR A 40 -3.48 -1.52 -4.86
CA THR A 40 -3.86 -0.12 -4.65
C THR A 40 -3.78 0.71 -5.92
N LEU A 41 -4.56 1.79 -5.94
CA LEU A 41 -4.50 2.82 -6.97
C LEU A 41 -3.61 3.97 -6.49
N PHE A 42 -2.86 4.57 -7.41
CA PHE A 42 -1.94 5.68 -7.07
C PHE A 42 -2.67 6.89 -6.48
N GLY A 43 -3.87 7.16 -6.97
CA GLY A 43 -4.74 8.20 -6.43
C GLY A 43 -5.75 8.74 -7.43
N TRP A 44 -6.57 9.64 -6.92
CA TRP A 44 -7.69 10.31 -7.58
C TRP A 44 -7.38 11.78 -7.80
N PHE A 45 -7.59 12.27 -9.02
CA PHE A 45 -7.15 13.57 -9.47
C PHE A 45 -8.30 14.32 -10.14
N LYS A 46 -8.43 15.62 -9.87
CA LYS A 46 -9.39 16.50 -10.55
C LYS A 46 -8.93 16.83 -11.97
N ASN A 47 -7.62 17.03 -12.14
CA ASN A 47 -6.98 17.37 -13.40
C ASN A 47 -6.05 16.25 -13.85
N GLU A 48 -5.70 16.25 -15.14
CA GLU A 48 -4.73 15.32 -15.70
C GLU A 48 -3.34 15.50 -15.09
N LEU A 49 -2.66 14.38 -14.91
CA LEU A 49 -1.27 14.31 -14.51
C LEU A 49 -0.47 13.78 -15.71
N ASN A 50 0.20 14.65 -16.42
CA ASN A 50 0.89 14.31 -17.67
C ASN A 50 2.41 14.23 -17.52
N SER A 51 2.96 14.83 -16.46
CA SER A 51 4.40 14.94 -16.27
C SER A 51 4.77 15.15 -14.80
N LEU A 52 6.07 15.05 -14.51
CA LEU A 52 6.64 15.41 -13.21
C LEU A 52 6.38 16.88 -12.85
N GLU A 53 6.30 17.79 -13.85
CA GLU A 53 6.00 19.20 -13.60
C GLU A 53 4.59 19.36 -12.98
N ASP A 54 3.63 18.54 -13.39
CA ASP A 54 2.27 18.60 -12.83
C ASP A 54 2.26 18.19 -11.36
N VAL A 55 3.13 17.23 -10.97
CA VAL A 55 3.28 16.82 -9.56
C VAL A 55 3.69 17.99 -8.68
N SER A 56 4.59 18.87 -9.15
CA SER A 56 5.07 20.00 -8.38
C SER A 56 3.99 21.06 -8.07
N LYS A 57 2.89 21.03 -8.79
CA LYS A 57 1.75 21.95 -8.62
C LYS A 57 0.65 21.37 -7.75
N LEU A 58 0.73 20.06 -7.42
CA LEU A 58 -0.33 19.35 -6.70
C LEU A 58 -0.40 19.75 -5.23
N LYS A 59 -1.64 19.92 -4.78
CA LYS A 59 -2.03 19.86 -3.37
C LYS A 59 -2.75 18.55 -3.16
N ILE A 60 -2.06 17.58 -2.60
CA ILE A 60 -2.54 16.18 -2.52
C ILE A 60 -2.67 15.71 -1.09
N ARG A 61 -3.74 14.99 -0.79
CA ARG A 61 -3.83 14.18 0.44
C ARG A 61 -3.09 12.86 0.21
N SER A 62 -1.92 12.74 0.80
CA SER A 62 -1.13 11.51 0.81
C SER A 62 -0.35 11.44 2.11
N PRO A 63 -0.77 10.64 3.10
CA PRO A 63 -0.13 10.59 4.41
C PRO A 63 1.15 9.75 4.41
N GLY A 64 1.98 9.98 5.43
CA GLY A 64 3.17 9.18 5.72
C GLY A 64 4.22 9.24 4.62
N MET A 65 5.00 8.18 4.50
CA MET A 65 6.15 8.06 3.59
C MET A 65 5.80 8.34 2.13
N GLY A 66 4.62 7.93 1.66
CA GLY A 66 4.16 8.22 0.30
C GLY A 66 4.00 9.72 0.05
N GLY A 67 3.46 10.44 1.02
CA GLY A 67 3.36 11.90 0.98
C GLY A 67 4.71 12.60 1.02
N ASP A 68 5.63 12.10 1.85
CA ASP A 68 6.99 12.66 1.91
C ASP A 68 7.77 12.44 0.61
N LEU A 69 7.56 11.30 -0.05
CA LEU A 69 8.11 11.06 -1.38
C LEU A 69 7.56 12.05 -2.41
N LEU A 70 6.26 12.32 -2.39
CA LEU A 70 5.66 13.32 -3.31
C LEU A 70 6.17 14.74 -3.03
N LYS A 71 6.45 15.09 -1.76
CA LYS A 71 7.09 16.39 -1.42
C LYS A 71 8.47 16.54 -2.04
N THR A 72 9.27 15.47 -2.15
CA THR A 72 10.58 15.55 -2.83
C THR A 72 10.47 15.86 -4.32
N MET A 73 9.30 15.66 -4.90
CA MET A 73 8.95 15.99 -6.29
C MET A 73 8.21 17.33 -6.42
N GLY A 74 8.14 18.10 -5.33
CA GLY A 74 7.57 19.45 -5.32
C GLY A 74 6.08 19.52 -4.92
N ALA A 75 5.39 18.41 -4.70
CA ALA A 75 3.99 18.42 -4.28
C ALA A 75 3.80 18.97 -2.86
N THR A 76 2.66 19.62 -2.62
CA THR A 76 2.20 19.92 -1.26
C THR A 76 1.36 18.75 -0.73
N SER A 77 1.98 17.90 0.09
CA SER A 77 1.27 16.78 0.71
C SER A 77 0.66 17.19 2.06
N ILE A 78 -0.63 16.88 2.23
CA ILE A 78 -1.42 17.23 3.41
C ILE A 78 -1.99 15.94 4.02
N ASN A 79 -1.98 15.86 5.34
CA ASN A 79 -2.65 14.80 6.06
C ASN A 79 -4.06 15.26 6.46
N ILE A 80 -5.09 14.63 5.87
CA ILE A 80 -6.51 14.89 6.13
C ILE A 80 -7.16 13.58 6.56
N PRO A 81 -8.00 13.57 7.62
CA PRO A 81 -8.78 12.40 8.00
C PRO A 81 -9.63 11.85 6.85
N GLY A 82 -9.80 10.52 6.78
CA GLY A 82 -10.51 9.88 5.66
C GLY A 82 -11.89 10.47 5.38
N GLY A 83 -12.68 10.71 6.43
CA GLY A 83 -14.03 11.28 6.29
C GLY A 83 -14.11 12.69 5.70
N GLU A 84 -13.00 13.43 5.65
CA GLU A 84 -12.94 14.82 5.16
C GLU A 84 -12.41 14.92 3.72
N ILE A 85 -11.90 13.81 3.14
CA ILE A 85 -11.23 13.82 1.84
C ILE A 85 -12.19 14.22 0.74
N LEU A 86 -13.39 13.60 0.70
CA LEU A 86 -14.37 13.87 -0.36
C LEU A 86 -14.79 15.35 -0.38
N GLN A 87 -15.03 15.93 0.79
CA GLN A 87 -15.38 17.34 0.90
C GLN A 87 -14.22 18.25 0.51
N SER A 88 -12.99 17.90 0.87
CA SER A 88 -11.78 18.66 0.53
C SER A 88 -11.51 18.66 -0.98
N LEU A 89 -11.75 17.53 -1.66
CA LEU A 89 -11.73 17.43 -3.11
C LEU A 89 -12.84 18.28 -3.74
N ALA A 90 -14.09 18.16 -3.26
CA ALA A 90 -15.23 18.86 -3.79
C ALA A 90 -15.05 20.39 -3.71
N SER A 91 -14.56 20.91 -2.59
CA SER A 91 -14.32 22.35 -2.38
C SER A 91 -13.09 22.89 -3.12
N GLY A 92 -12.20 22.02 -3.62
CA GLY A 92 -10.92 22.44 -4.21
C GLY A 92 -9.86 22.79 -3.17
N ALA A 93 -10.04 22.42 -1.91
CA ALA A 93 -9.01 22.56 -0.87
C ALA A 93 -7.80 21.67 -1.17
N ILE A 94 -8.01 20.54 -1.87
CA ILE A 94 -6.99 19.67 -2.45
C ILE A 94 -7.34 19.34 -3.92
N ASP A 95 -6.32 19.04 -4.71
CA ASP A 95 -6.43 18.71 -6.14
C ASP A 95 -6.50 17.21 -6.38
N ALA A 96 -5.96 16.44 -5.43
CA ALA A 96 -5.84 14.98 -5.52
C ALA A 96 -5.85 14.32 -4.15
N ALA A 97 -6.17 13.02 -4.13
CA ALA A 97 -6.08 12.20 -2.93
C ALA A 97 -5.66 10.78 -3.26
N ASP A 98 -4.76 10.25 -2.46
CA ASP A 98 -4.46 8.83 -2.40
C ASP A 98 -5.31 8.20 -1.28
N TRP A 99 -5.88 7.02 -1.56
CA TRP A 99 -6.65 6.31 -0.55
C TRP A 99 -6.27 4.84 -0.47
N SER A 100 -6.91 3.97 -1.27
CA SER A 100 -6.71 2.54 -1.09
C SER A 100 -6.82 1.78 -2.43
N ASN A 101 -7.82 0.94 -2.56
CA ASN A 101 -8.09 0.07 -3.69
C ASN A 101 -9.44 0.39 -4.34
N PRO A 102 -9.74 -0.15 -5.52
CA PRO A 102 -10.97 0.15 -6.25
C PRO A 102 -12.26 -0.05 -5.45
N VAL A 103 -12.31 -1.04 -4.56
CA VAL A 103 -13.51 -1.36 -3.75
C VAL A 103 -13.78 -0.26 -2.74
N MET A 104 -12.73 0.11 -1.99
CA MET A 104 -12.82 1.16 -0.98
C MET A 104 -13.05 2.53 -1.62
N ASP A 105 -12.39 2.80 -2.73
CA ASP A 105 -12.46 4.07 -3.45
C ASP A 105 -13.86 4.29 -4.06
N LEU A 106 -14.49 3.22 -4.58
CA LEU A 106 -15.88 3.24 -5.03
C LEU A 106 -16.84 3.56 -3.87
N ALA A 107 -16.65 2.91 -2.71
CA ALA A 107 -17.47 3.14 -1.53
C ALA A 107 -17.36 4.57 -1.00
N PHE A 108 -16.15 5.16 -1.03
CA PHE A 108 -15.93 6.57 -0.65
C PHE A 108 -16.53 7.57 -1.65
N GLY A 109 -16.71 7.16 -2.90
CA GLY A 109 -17.38 7.99 -3.92
C GLY A 109 -16.50 9.07 -4.54
N PHE A 110 -15.18 8.88 -4.60
CA PHE A 110 -14.24 9.85 -5.20
C PHE A 110 -14.57 10.19 -6.65
N TYR A 111 -15.12 9.23 -7.40
CA TYR A 111 -15.59 9.41 -8.78
C TYR A 111 -16.64 10.53 -8.95
N LYS A 112 -17.27 11.00 -7.86
CA LYS A 112 -18.27 12.08 -7.90
C LYS A 112 -17.63 13.46 -8.00
N VAL A 113 -16.35 13.59 -7.66
CA VAL A 113 -15.65 14.89 -7.52
C VAL A 113 -14.30 14.92 -8.22
N THR A 114 -13.89 13.81 -8.84
CA THR A 114 -12.66 13.67 -9.61
C THR A 114 -12.94 12.92 -10.91
N ASN A 115 -12.13 13.16 -11.95
CA ASN A 115 -12.32 12.55 -13.27
C ASN A 115 -11.29 11.43 -13.53
N TYR A 116 -10.10 11.55 -12.95
CA TYR A 116 -8.96 10.72 -13.28
C TYR A 116 -8.52 9.88 -12.11
N CYS A 117 -8.22 8.61 -12.39
CA CYS A 117 -7.59 7.71 -11.44
C CYS A 117 -6.33 7.11 -12.04
N TYR A 118 -5.20 7.24 -11.34
CA TYR A 118 -3.90 6.77 -11.84
C TYR A 118 -3.48 5.46 -11.20
N TYR A 119 -2.75 4.63 -11.98
CA TYR A 119 -2.21 3.33 -11.60
C TYR A 119 -0.87 3.04 -12.31
N PRO A 120 -0.08 2.06 -11.84
CA PRO A 120 -0.16 1.39 -10.54
C PRO A 120 0.32 2.28 -9.40
N ASP A 121 -0.02 1.92 -8.15
CA ASP A 121 0.57 2.60 -7.00
C ASP A 121 1.94 1.99 -6.64
N PHE A 122 3.01 2.69 -6.98
CA PHE A 122 4.37 2.28 -6.63
C PHE A 122 4.75 2.61 -5.17
N LYS A 123 4.04 3.53 -4.52
CA LYS A 123 4.30 3.97 -3.14
C LYS A 123 3.91 2.88 -2.13
N LYS A 124 2.75 2.27 -2.35
CA LYS A 124 2.17 1.20 -1.55
C LYS A 124 1.38 0.24 -2.44
N PRO A 125 2.01 -0.75 -3.07
CA PRO A 125 1.34 -1.66 -4.01
C PRO A 125 0.16 -2.43 -3.41
N THR A 126 0.13 -2.54 -2.07
CA THR A 126 -0.92 -3.22 -1.31
C THR A 126 -1.07 -2.58 0.08
N VAL A 127 -2.20 -2.83 0.74
CA VAL A 127 -2.41 -2.45 2.14
C VAL A 127 -2.63 -3.71 2.98
N SER A 128 -1.75 -3.91 3.94
CA SER A 128 -1.84 -5.00 4.90
C SER A 128 -2.54 -4.52 6.18
N ILE A 129 -3.37 -5.39 6.74
CA ILE A 129 -4.11 -5.14 7.97
C ILE A 129 -3.50 -5.98 9.09
N SER A 130 -3.26 -5.35 10.23
CA SER A 130 -2.68 -6.02 11.39
C SER A 130 -3.63 -6.07 12.58
N LEU A 131 -3.62 -7.17 13.31
CA LEU A 131 -4.14 -7.28 14.66
C LEU A 131 -3.00 -7.00 15.64
N GLY A 132 -3.18 -6.01 16.53
CA GLY A 132 -2.30 -5.76 17.66
C GLY A 132 -2.91 -6.31 18.94
N MET A 133 -2.17 -7.17 19.64
CA MET A 133 -2.56 -7.73 20.93
C MET A 133 -1.56 -7.29 22.00
N ASN A 134 -2.04 -7.01 23.23
CA ASN A 134 -1.14 -6.78 24.35
C ASN A 134 -0.19 -7.98 24.54
N LEU A 135 1.12 -7.72 24.59
CA LEU A 135 2.14 -8.77 24.62
C LEU A 135 2.10 -9.61 25.89
N ASP A 136 1.80 -8.99 27.07
CA ASP A 136 1.69 -9.75 28.33
C ASP A 136 0.49 -10.69 28.27
N LYS A 137 -0.63 -10.21 27.66
CA LYS A 137 -1.80 -11.07 27.44
C LYS A 137 -1.50 -12.22 26.50
N TRP A 138 -0.82 -11.95 25.39
CA TRP A 138 -0.34 -12.97 24.47
C TRP A 138 0.53 -14.02 25.18
N ASN A 139 1.47 -13.57 26.00
CA ASN A 139 2.39 -14.45 26.71
C ASN A 139 1.67 -15.31 27.77
N SER A 140 0.52 -14.85 28.28
CA SER A 140 -0.28 -15.61 29.27
C SER A 140 -1.09 -16.75 28.67
N PHE A 141 -1.23 -16.82 27.36
CA PHE A 141 -1.94 -17.93 26.69
C PHE A 141 -1.06 -19.19 26.62
N ASP A 142 -1.71 -20.34 26.67
CA ASP A 142 -1.07 -21.63 26.36
C ASP A 142 -0.81 -21.79 24.86
N ASN A 143 -0.12 -22.83 24.48
CA ASN A 143 0.25 -23.07 23.08
C ASN A 143 -0.96 -23.36 22.19
N GLU A 144 -2.02 -23.97 22.73
CA GLU A 144 -3.24 -24.25 21.98
C GLU A 144 -3.96 -22.95 21.60
N ALA A 145 -4.19 -22.05 22.57
CA ALA A 145 -4.80 -20.76 22.32
C ALA A 145 -3.96 -19.89 21.34
N LYS A 146 -2.63 -19.91 21.50
CA LYS A 146 -1.71 -19.22 20.58
C LYS A 146 -1.84 -19.73 19.15
N SER A 147 -1.83 -21.04 18.96
CA SER A 147 -1.99 -21.65 17.64
C SER A 147 -3.34 -21.32 17.00
N ILE A 148 -4.43 -21.33 17.77
CA ILE A 148 -5.76 -20.96 17.28
C ILE A 148 -5.76 -19.52 16.76
N ILE A 149 -5.20 -18.59 17.52
CA ILE A 149 -5.13 -17.18 17.11
C ILE A 149 -4.28 -17.01 15.85
N GLU A 150 -3.11 -17.64 15.80
CA GLU A 150 -2.21 -17.56 14.63
C GLU A 150 -2.87 -18.10 13.36
N TYR A 151 -3.50 -19.26 13.42
CA TYR A 151 -4.19 -19.85 12.27
C TYR A 151 -5.44 -19.05 11.89
N ALA A 152 -6.19 -18.51 12.83
CA ALA A 152 -7.33 -17.63 12.54
C ALA A 152 -6.87 -16.38 11.80
N CYS A 153 -5.79 -15.74 12.23
CA CYS A 153 -5.21 -14.57 11.55
C CYS A 153 -4.75 -14.90 10.13
N GLN A 154 -4.08 -16.04 9.93
CA GLN A 154 -3.63 -16.48 8.60
C GLN A 154 -4.82 -16.79 7.68
N SER A 155 -5.85 -17.47 8.20
CA SER A 155 -7.07 -17.76 7.46
C SER A 155 -7.79 -16.50 7.01
N GLU A 156 -7.98 -15.55 7.92
CA GLU A 156 -8.64 -14.27 7.65
C GLU A 156 -7.84 -13.45 6.61
N ASN A 157 -6.50 -13.42 6.73
CA ASN A 157 -5.65 -12.74 5.76
C ASN A 157 -5.83 -13.30 4.33
N GLN A 158 -5.91 -14.62 4.19
CA GLN A 158 -6.12 -15.27 2.89
C GLN A 158 -7.53 -15.03 2.37
N GLU A 159 -8.54 -15.10 3.23
CA GLU A 159 -9.94 -14.88 2.87
C GLU A 159 -10.16 -13.43 2.40
N MET A 160 -9.66 -12.46 3.18
CA MET A 160 -9.76 -11.05 2.83
C MET A 160 -9.08 -10.76 1.48
N LEU A 161 -7.86 -11.25 1.26
CA LEU A 161 -7.17 -11.05 -0.01
C LEU A 161 -7.96 -11.61 -1.19
N SER A 162 -8.51 -12.82 -1.05
CA SER A 162 -9.30 -13.47 -2.09
C SER A 162 -10.60 -12.70 -2.39
N ASP A 163 -11.28 -12.23 -1.36
CA ASP A 163 -12.51 -11.45 -1.47
C ASP A 163 -12.27 -10.09 -2.17
N PHE A 164 -11.20 -9.39 -1.77
CA PHE A 164 -10.83 -8.12 -2.41
C PHE A 164 -10.41 -8.31 -3.87
N MET A 165 -9.60 -9.33 -4.19
CA MET A 165 -9.22 -9.63 -5.58
C MET A 165 -10.43 -9.87 -6.49
N TYR A 166 -11.49 -10.52 -5.99
CA TYR A 166 -12.73 -10.67 -6.74
C TYR A 166 -13.49 -9.35 -6.87
N LYS A 167 -13.67 -8.64 -5.76
CA LYS A 167 -14.44 -7.39 -5.71
C LYS A 167 -13.79 -6.25 -6.48
N GLU A 168 -12.45 -6.21 -6.57
CA GLU A 168 -11.71 -5.20 -7.34
C GLU A 168 -12.10 -5.19 -8.81
N VAL A 169 -12.25 -6.37 -9.42
CA VAL A 169 -12.67 -6.49 -10.83
C VAL A 169 -14.05 -5.86 -11.03
N VAL A 170 -14.99 -6.17 -10.14
CA VAL A 170 -16.36 -5.62 -10.20
C VAL A 170 -16.34 -4.10 -9.96
N ALA A 171 -15.53 -3.64 -9.01
CA ALA A 171 -15.43 -2.22 -8.69
C ALA A 171 -14.83 -1.40 -9.84
N ILE A 172 -13.79 -1.90 -10.51
CA ILE A 172 -13.18 -1.23 -11.68
C ILE A 172 -14.20 -1.09 -12.82
N GLU A 173 -14.95 -2.16 -13.14
CA GLU A 173 -15.99 -2.09 -14.19
C GLU A 173 -17.10 -1.10 -13.82
N LYS A 174 -17.49 -1.07 -12.54
CA LYS A 174 -18.46 -0.09 -12.06
C LYS A 174 -17.93 1.34 -12.17
N LEU A 175 -16.70 1.61 -11.76
CA LEU A 175 -16.06 2.94 -11.85
C LEU A 175 -15.94 3.40 -13.32
N ARG A 176 -15.58 2.50 -14.24
CA ARG A 176 -15.56 2.78 -15.68
C ARG A 176 -16.96 3.18 -16.18
N SER A 177 -17.99 2.45 -15.79
CA SER A 177 -19.38 2.75 -16.15
C SER A 177 -19.87 4.09 -15.60
N LEU A 178 -19.23 4.61 -14.54
CA LEU A 178 -19.49 5.92 -13.94
C LEU A 178 -18.66 7.05 -14.56
N GLY A 179 -17.86 6.75 -15.60
CA GLY A 179 -17.10 7.73 -16.35
C GLY A 179 -15.71 8.02 -15.83
N VAL A 180 -15.18 7.20 -14.92
CA VAL A 180 -13.79 7.37 -14.42
C VAL A 180 -12.79 7.01 -15.52
N GLU A 181 -11.85 7.91 -15.77
CA GLU A 181 -10.73 7.68 -16.66
C GLU A 181 -9.54 7.09 -15.89
N PHE A 182 -9.27 5.80 -16.14
CA PHE A 182 -8.07 5.14 -15.59
C PHE A 182 -6.87 5.36 -16.48
N ARG A 183 -5.79 5.90 -15.92
CA ARG A 183 -4.57 6.24 -16.66
C ARG A 183 -3.32 5.69 -15.98
N GLN A 184 -2.35 5.28 -16.81
CA GLN A 184 -1.03 4.93 -16.29
C GLN A 184 -0.27 6.20 -15.86
N LEU A 185 0.52 6.05 -14.80
CA LEU A 185 1.41 7.11 -14.37
C LEU A 185 2.47 7.40 -15.45
N PRO A 186 2.76 8.68 -15.71
CA PRO A 186 3.90 9.07 -16.54
C PRO A 186 5.22 8.50 -15.99
N ASN A 187 6.07 8.01 -16.91
CA ASN A 187 7.32 7.32 -16.54
C ASN A 187 8.32 8.24 -15.81
N ASP A 188 8.35 9.52 -16.13
CA ASP A 188 9.22 10.52 -15.48
C ASP A 188 8.94 10.64 -13.98
N ILE A 189 7.68 10.54 -13.56
CA ILE A 189 7.28 10.51 -12.15
C ILE A 189 7.86 9.26 -11.45
N VAL A 190 7.75 8.10 -12.08
CA VAL A 190 8.26 6.85 -11.51
C VAL A 190 9.79 6.87 -11.42
N ILE A 191 10.46 7.42 -12.44
CA ILE A 191 11.93 7.55 -12.47
C ILE A 191 12.39 8.48 -11.35
N GLU A 192 11.75 9.64 -11.19
CA GLU A 192 12.11 10.58 -10.13
C GLU A 192 11.85 10.04 -8.74
N ALA A 193 10.73 9.35 -8.54
CA ALA A 193 10.43 8.67 -7.28
C ALA A 193 11.52 7.65 -6.90
N LYS A 194 12.02 6.87 -7.86
CA LYS A 194 13.12 5.92 -7.64
C LYS A 194 14.43 6.58 -7.21
N LYS A 195 14.72 7.79 -7.69
CA LYS A 195 15.92 8.54 -7.26
C LYS A 195 15.80 9.01 -5.81
N ASN A 196 14.60 9.42 -5.42
CA ASN A 196 14.37 10.12 -4.15
C ASN A 196 14.02 9.19 -2.98
N ILE A 197 13.54 7.97 -3.24
CA ILE A 197 13.00 7.08 -2.22
C ILE A 197 14.00 6.73 -1.11
N ASN A 198 15.28 6.57 -1.42
CA ASN A 198 16.28 6.22 -0.42
C ASN A 198 16.44 7.32 0.62
N GLY A 199 16.47 8.59 0.22
CA GLY A 199 16.52 9.71 1.16
C GLY A 199 15.28 9.80 2.05
N VAL A 200 14.10 9.45 1.52
CA VAL A 200 12.88 9.37 2.34
C VAL A 200 12.97 8.23 3.35
N LEU A 201 13.41 7.04 2.91
CA LEU A 201 13.56 5.87 3.77
C LEU A 201 14.56 6.10 4.90
N ASP A 202 15.64 6.82 4.65
CA ASP A 202 16.65 7.14 5.68
C ASP A 202 16.03 7.86 6.89
N ASN A 203 15.03 8.72 6.66
CA ASN A 203 14.32 9.43 7.73
C ASN A 203 13.42 8.51 8.59
N TYR A 204 12.99 7.38 8.04
CA TYR A 204 12.12 6.40 8.72
C TYR A 204 12.89 5.23 9.33
N THR A 205 14.16 5.07 8.97
CA THR A 205 15.01 3.93 9.38
C THR A 205 16.32 4.39 10.02
N ASP A 206 16.29 5.45 10.83
CA ASP A 206 17.45 6.04 11.51
C ASP A 206 17.93 5.21 12.70
N THR A 207 17.07 4.37 13.29
CA THR A 207 17.44 3.46 14.40
C THR A 207 18.12 2.19 13.89
N SER A 208 18.85 1.48 14.79
CA SER A 208 19.47 0.19 14.44
C SER A 208 18.44 -0.86 14.01
N LEU A 209 17.31 -0.92 14.69
CA LEU A 209 16.21 -1.82 14.34
C LEU A 209 15.55 -1.42 13.02
N GLY A 210 15.31 -0.12 12.79
CA GLY A 210 14.80 0.39 11.52
C GLY A 210 15.68 0.00 10.33
N LYS A 211 17.01 0.14 10.47
CA LYS A 211 17.97 -0.31 9.46
C LYS A 211 17.92 -1.81 9.22
N LYS A 212 17.88 -2.61 10.30
CA LYS A 212 17.76 -4.07 10.22
C LYS A 212 16.51 -4.51 9.47
N ILE A 213 15.36 -3.88 9.75
CA ILE A 213 14.09 -4.15 9.05
C ILE A 213 14.21 -3.79 7.57
N ARG A 214 14.75 -2.60 7.26
CA ARG A 214 14.95 -2.13 5.89
C ARG A 214 15.86 -3.06 5.10
N ASP A 215 17.00 -3.43 5.67
CA ASP A 215 17.99 -4.28 4.99
C ASP A 215 17.41 -5.66 4.67
N ASP A 216 16.73 -6.29 5.61
CA ASP A 216 16.07 -7.59 5.43
C ASP A 216 14.94 -7.50 4.37
N TYR A 217 14.10 -6.46 4.45
CA TYR A 217 13.05 -6.20 3.48
C TYR A 217 13.60 -6.08 2.05
N PHE A 218 14.65 -5.27 1.85
CA PHE A 218 15.24 -5.07 0.53
C PHE A 218 16.06 -6.26 0.04
N GLN A 219 16.67 -7.01 0.95
CA GLN A 219 17.31 -8.29 0.61
C GLN A 219 16.28 -9.26 0.03
N PHE A 220 15.14 -9.44 0.70
CA PHE A 220 14.07 -10.31 0.21
C PHE A 220 13.49 -9.80 -1.12
N LEU A 221 13.19 -8.51 -1.24
CA LEU A 221 12.68 -7.90 -2.47
C LEU A 221 13.67 -8.06 -3.64
N GLY A 222 14.97 -7.97 -3.38
CA GLY A 222 16.03 -8.23 -4.37
C GLY A 222 16.01 -9.67 -4.88
N LEU A 223 15.86 -10.64 -3.99
CA LEU A 223 15.69 -12.05 -4.34
C LEU A 223 14.45 -12.28 -5.20
N ARG A 224 13.31 -11.69 -4.83
CA ARG A 224 12.08 -11.76 -5.62
C ARG A 224 12.26 -11.14 -7.00
N THR A 225 12.92 -10.00 -7.09
CA THR A 225 13.20 -9.32 -8.37
C THR A 225 14.11 -10.17 -9.27
N SER A 226 15.08 -10.89 -8.72
CA SER A 226 15.94 -11.80 -9.50
C SER A 226 15.19 -13.03 -10.03
N TYR A 227 14.08 -13.38 -9.38
CA TYR A 227 13.23 -14.52 -9.76
C TYR A 227 12.14 -14.16 -10.80
N LYS A 228 12.04 -12.90 -11.21
CA LYS A 228 10.95 -12.36 -12.05
C LYS A 228 10.68 -13.16 -13.34
N ASP A 229 11.70 -13.73 -13.95
CA ASP A 229 11.57 -14.48 -15.21
C ASP A 229 10.86 -15.84 -15.00
N PHE A 230 10.80 -16.33 -13.78
CA PHE A 230 10.15 -17.57 -13.37
C PHE A 230 8.83 -17.33 -12.62
N ASP A 231 8.45 -16.07 -12.42
CA ASP A 231 7.27 -15.68 -11.64
C ASP A 231 5.99 -15.75 -12.48
N ILE A 232 4.85 -15.78 -11.76
CA ILE A 232 3.49 -15.77 -12.33
C ILE A 232 3.26 -14.58 -13.27
N SER A 233 3.98 -13.46 -13.07
CA SER A 233 3.92 -12.29 -13.94
C SER A 233 4.25 -12.63 -15.40
N ASN A 234 5.19 -13.53 -15.65
CA ASN A 234 5.52 -14.00 -16.99
C ASN A 234 4.37 -14.82 -17.59
N TYR A 235 3.76 -15.72 -16.81
CA TYR A 235 2.58 -16.44 -17.24
C TYR A 235 1.42 -15.50 -17.59
N LEU A 236 1.19 -14.45 -16.77
CA LEU A 236 0.13 -13.48 -17.05
C LEU A 236 0.36 -12.71 -18.36
N ASN A 237 1.61 -12.50 -18.77
CA ASN A 237 1.92 -11.91 -20.06
C ASN A 237 1.54 -12.84 -21.24
N PHE A 238 1.78 -14.14 -21.11
CA PHE A 238 1.31 -15.12 -22.10
C PHE A 238 -0.21 -15.21 -22.18
N ARG A 239 -0.91 -15.03 -21.07
CA ARG A 239 -2.38 -15.07 -21.03
C ARG A 239 -3.07 -13.93 -21.80
N LYS A 240 -2.32 -12.88 -22.18
CA LYS A 240 -2.83 -11.73 -22.97
C LYS A 240 -2.74 -11.96 -24.48
N ILE A 241 -2.09 -13.05 -24.93
CA ILE A 241 -1.97 -13.46 -26.33
C ILE A 241 -3.14 -14.37 -26.70
#